data_b7ac6f614468e59e59c678d371e75563
#
_entry.id   b7ac6f614468e59e59c678d371e75563
#
_cell.length_a   1.000
_cell.length_b   1.000
_cell.length_c   1.000
_cell.angle_alpha   90.00
_cell.angle_beta   90.00
_cell.angle_gamma   90.00
#
_symmetry.space_group_name_H-M   'P 1'
#
loop_
_entity.id
_entity.type
_entity.pdbx_description
1 polymer ?
#
loop_
_entity_poly.entity_id
_entity_poly.type
_entity_poly.pdbx_seq_one_letter_code
_entity_poly.pdbx_strand_id
1 'polypeptide(L)'
;FFDVYIELAVEFQLPVRLPSTLTEAHAGFPFRKLATEEGVIFPDHFDHDWREGSRERVLDSLRNLQPGVTEIHVQPCVDTPEIRALGTVAQGWIDDYNFVVNDASLKQAIADSGAIMIGYRALRDVMRAS
;
A
#
# COMPACT_ATOMS: atom_id res chain seq x y z
N PHE A 1 -15.11 -14.25 -1.40
CA PHE A 1 -14.88 -12.85 -0.99
C PHE A 1 -14.32 -11.99 -2.13
N PHE A 2 -13.43 -12.53 -2.99
CA PHE A 2 -12.84 -11.77 -4.09
C PHE A 2 -13.91 -11.27 -5.07
N ASP A 3 -14.86 -12.12 -5.44
CA ASP A 3 -15.95 -11.77 -6.37
C ASP A 3 -16.76 -10.58 -5.87
N VAL A 4 -17.19 -10.61 -4.60
CA VAL A 4 -17.90 -9.49 -3.96
C VAL A 4 -17.05 -8.21 -3.93
N TYR A 5 -15.75 -8.34 -3.69
CA TYR A 5 -14.83 -7.20 -3.65
C TYR A 5 -14.71 -6.53 -5.02
N ILE A 6 -14.63 -7.31 -6.08
CA ILE A 6 -14.56 -6.81 -7.45
C ILE A 6 -15.93 -6.27 -7.93
N GLU A 7 -17.04 -6.96 -7.61
CA GLU A 7 -18.39 -6.45 -7.91
C GLU A 7 -18.61 -5.05 -7.33
N LEU A 8 -18.26 -4.84 -6.06
CA LEU A 8 -18.35 -3.53 -5.43
C LEU A 8 -17.44 -2.48 -6.08
N ALA A 9 -16.23 -2.88 -6.47
CA ALA A 9 -15.31 -1.98 -7.16
C ALA A 9 -15.88 -1.51 -8.51
N VAL A 10 -16.48 -2.42 -9.27
CA VAL A 10 -17.13 -2.13 -10.54
C VAL A 10 -18.38 -1.27 -10.33
N GLU A 11 -19.28 -1.66 -9.43
CA GLU A 11 -20.53 -0.96 -9.16
C GLU A 11 -20.31 0.50 -8.76
N PHE A 12 -19.36 0.73 -7.83
CA PHE A 12 -19.08 2.07 -7.31
C PHE A 12 -17.97 2.80 -8.07
N GLN A 13 -17.40 2.19 -9.09
CA GLN A 13 -16.25 2.71 -9.85
C GLN A 13 -15.12 3.17 -8.92
N LEU A 14 -14.64 2.26 -8.08
CA LEU A 14 -13.59 2.51 -7.10
C LEU A 14 -12.37 1.65 -7.38
N PRO A 15 -11.17 2.25 -7.43
CA PRO A 15 -9.93 1.48 -7.48
C PRO A 15 -9.75 0.71 -6.17
N VAL A 16 -9.08 -0.43 -6.25
CA VAL A 16 -8.90 -1.34 -5.12
C VAL A 16 -7.43 -1.63 -4.85
N ARG A 17 -7.13 -2.02 -3.63
CA ARG A 17 -5.84 -2.65 -3.29
C ARG A 17 -5.92 -4.13 -3.61
N LEU A 18 -4.93 -4.63 -4.34
CA LEU A 18 -4.76 -6.06 -4.57
C LEU A 18 -3.43 -6.56 -4.01
N PRO A 19 -3.35 -7.86 -3.67
CA PRO A 19 -2.09 -8.47 -3.28
C PRO A 19 -0.99 -8.25 -4.30
N SER A 20 0.27 -8.32 -3.84
CA SER A 20 1.42 -8.27 -4.74
C SER A 20 1.42 -9.45 -5.72
N THR A 21 2.13 -9.33 -6.82
CA THR A 21 2.31 -10.42 -7.80
C THR A 21 2.92 -11.67 -7.16
N LEU A 22 3.80 -11.50 -6.16
CA LEU A 22 4.38 -12.60 -5.41
C LEU A 22 3.31 -13.32 -4.57
N THR A 23 2.45 -12.57 -3.91
CA THR A 23 1.32 -13.13 -3.14
C THR A 23 0.34 -13.86 -4.06
N GLU A 24 0.04 -13.28 -5.22
CA GLU A 24 -0.80 -13.92 -6.25
C GLU A 24 -0.22 -15.26 -6.70
N ALA A 25 1.08 -15.30 -6.99
CA ALA A 25 1.76 -16.52 -7.39
C ALA A 25 1.71 -17.61 -6.31
N HIS A 26 1.92 -17.24 -5.04
CA HIS A 26 1.83 -18.18 -3.92
C HIS A 26 0.40 -18.69 -3.68
N ALA A 27 -0.59 -17.82 -3.86
CA ALA A 27 -2.00 -18.18 -3.69
C ALA A 27 -2.54 -19.06 -4.83
N GLY A 28 -1.89 -19.07 -5.99
CA GLY A 28 -2.35 -19.77 -7.18
C GLY A 28 -3.68 -19.25 -7.74
N PHE A 29 -4.04 -18.00 -7.43
CA PHE A 29 -5.28 -17.37 -7.85
C PHE A 29 -5.00 -16.03 -8.56
N PRO A 30 -5.46 -15.83 -9.81
CA PRO A 30 -5.06 -14.69 -10.65
C PRO A 30 -5.86 -13.42 -10.34
N PHE A 31 -5.76 -12.89 -9.13
CA PHE A 31 -6.50 -11.69 -8.66
C PHE A 31 -6.39 -10.52 -9.62
N ARG A 32 -5.17 -10.21 -10.05
CA ARG A 32 -4.86 -9.02 -10.85
C ARG A 32 -5.42 -9.15 -12.27
N LYS A 33 -5.28 -10.33 -12.86
CA LYS A 33 -5.83 -10.62 -14.19
C LYS A 33 -7.34 -10.46 -14.19
N LEU A 34 -8.04 -11.07 -13.24
CA LEU A 34 -9.50 -11.01 -13.13
C LEU A 34 -9.98 -9.58 -12.89
N ALA A 35 -9.32 -8.81 -12.02
CA ALA A 35 -9.67 -7.41 -11.80
C ALA A 35 -9.46 -6.55 -13.06
N THR A 36 -8.40 -6.83 -13.83
CA THR A 36 -8.15 -6.12 -15.11
C THR A 36 -9.23 -6.43 -16.14
N GLU A 37 -9.67 -7.68 -16.25
CA GLU A 37 -10.74 -8.11 -17.16
C GLU A 37 -12.08 -7.41 -16.86
N GLU A 38 -12.32 -7.09 -15.59
CA GLU A 38 -13.49 -6.31 -15.13
C GLU A 38 -13.28 -4.78 -15.18
N GLY A 39 -12.15 -4.30 -15.69
CA GLY A 39 -11.85 -2.87 -15.80
C GLY A 39 -11.53 -2.18 -14.47
N VAL A 40 -11.23 -2.94 -13.41
CA VAL A 40 -10.90 -2.39 -12.09
C VAL A 40 -9.44 -1.94 -12.06
N ILE A 41 -9.22 -0.70 -11.60
CA ILE A 41 -7.88 -0.12 -11.44
C ILE A 41 -7.33 -0.43 -10.04
N PHE A 42 -6.05 -0.74 -9.98
CA PHE A 42 -5.30 -1.03 -8.74
C PHE A 42 -3.82 -0.66 -8.91
N PRO A 43 -3.06 -0.43 -7.82
CA PRO A 43 -1.62 -0.19 -7.90
C PRO A 43 -0.87 -1.35 -8.55
N ASP A 44 0.12 -1.02 -9.38
CA ASP A 44 0.97 -2.02 -10.06
C ASP A 44 1.80 -2.81 -9.06
N HIS A 45 2.28 -2.12 -8.02
CA HIS A 45 3.13 -2.70 -6.99
C HIS A 45 2.52 -2.43 -5.62
N PHE A 46 2.55 -3.43 -4.75
CA PHE A 46 2.11 -3.31 -3.37
C PHE A 46 3.20 -3.84 -2.43
N ASP A 47 3.78 -2.92 -1.66
CA ASP A 47 4.80 -3.21 -0.66
C ASP A 47 4.20 -3.10 0.75
N HIS A 48 4.20 -4.21 1.47
CA HIS A 48 3.67 -4.27 2.83
C HIS A 48 4.43 -5.28 3.70
N ASP A 49 4.51 -4.97 4.97
CA ASP A 49 4.77 -5.93 6.04
C ASP A 49 3.89 -5.54 7.24
N TRP A 50 3.37 -6.53 7.94
CA TRP A 50 2.44 -6.35 9.05
C TRP A 50 3.09 -6.54 10.41
N ARG A 51 4.38 -6.94 10.46
CA ARG A 51 5.00 -7.50 11.66
C ARG A 51 6.00 -6.58 12.33
N GLU A 52 6.72 -5.79 11.56
CA GLU A 52 7.87 -5.01 12.03
C GLU A 52 7.73 -3.56 11.62
N GLY A 53 8.56 -2.70 12.22
CA GLY A 53 8.67 -1.31 11.79
C GLY A 53 9.10 -1.21 10.33
N SER A 54 8.52 -0.28 9.59
CA SER A 54 8.62 -0.24 8.12
C SER A 54 9.76 0.63 7.59
N ARG A 55 10.50 1.31 8.45
CA ARG A 55 11.47 2.34 8.03
C ARG A 55 12.43 1.87 6.93
N GLU A 56 13.17 0.80 7.18
CA GLU A 56 14.18 0.32 6.23
C GLU A 56 13.54 -0.20 4.95
N ARG A 57 12.43 -0.93 5.07
CA ARG A 57 11.66 -1.43 3.93
C ARG A 57 11.15 -0.29 3.04
N VAL A 58 10.56 0.75 3.63
CA VAL A 58 10.04 1.91 2.88
C VAL A 58 11.16 2.67 2.20
N LEU A 59 12.28 2.92 2.89
CA LEU A 59 13.43 3.60 2.29
C LEU A 59 14.04 2.78 1.15
N ASP A 60 14.08 1.46 1.27
CA ASP A 60 14.57 0.57 0.23
C ASP A 60 13.61 0.53 -0.97
N SER A 61 12.30 0.44 -0.73
CA SER A 61 11.29 0.53 -1.78
C SER A 61 11.38 1.84 -2.57
N LEU A 62 11.58 2.97 -1.88
CA LEU A 62 11.73 4.27 -2.55
C LEU A 62 13.01 4.37 -3.41
N ARG A 63 14.08 3.68 -3.02
CA ARG A 63 15.30 3.62 -3.83
C ARG A 63 15.16 2.74 -5.08
N ASN A 64 14.26 1.76 -5.03
CA ASN A 64 14.12 0.72 -6.04
C ASN A 64 12.75 0.74 -6.76
N LEU A 65 12.10 1.90 -6.81
CA LEU A 65 10.80 2.04 -7.47
C LEU A 65 10.84 1.55 -8.91
N GLN A 66 9.83 0.77 -9.27
CA GLN A 66 9.60 0.35 -10.64
C GLN A 66 8.60 1.29 -11.32
N PRO A 67 8.60 1.38 -12.66
CA PRO A 67 7.57 2.13 -13.39
C PRO A 67 6.16 1.69 -12.99
N GLY A 68 5.24 2.66 -12.91
CA GLY A 68 3.86 2.42 -12.51
C GLY A 68 3.51 3.03 -11.16
N VAL A 69 2.41 2.59 -10.59
CA VAL A 69 1.92 3.03 -9.29
C VAL A 69 2.33 2.05 -8.21
N THR A 70 3.12 2.52 -7.25
CA THR A 70 3.51 1.74 -6.07
C THR A 70 2.75 2.21 -4.84
N GLU A 71 2.03 1.31 -4.19
CA GLU A 71 1.48 1.54 -2.86
C GLU A 71 2.41 0.96 -1.80
N ILE A 72 2.85 1.80 -0.87
CA ILE A 72 3.67 1.39 0.27
C ILE A 72 2.82 1.50 1.54
N HIS A 73 2.64 0.38 2.23
CA HIS A 73 1.83 0.30 3.45
C HIS A 73 2.69 0.50 4.69
N VAL A 74 2.21 1.36 5.60
CA VAL A 74 2.76 1.59 6.94
C VAL A 74 1.63 1.58 7.97
N GLN A 75 1.94 1.28 9.23
CA GLN A 75 0.96 1.24 10.33
C GLN A 75 1.31 2.18 11.48
N PRO A 76 1.29 3.50 11.27
CA PRO A 76 1.68 4.45 12.29
C PRO A 76 0.65 4.50 13.44
N CYS A 77 1.10 4.21 14.64
CA CYS A 77 0.29 4.34 15.85
C CYS A 77 1.01 5.18 16.91
N VAL A 78 0.26 6.07 17.55
CA VAL A 78 0.78 6.81 18.73
C VAL A 78 1.01 5.84 19.88
N ASP A 79 2.10 6.06 20.61
CA ASP A 79 2.41 5.26 21.80
C ASP A 79 1.38 5.51 22.91
N THR A 80 0.49 4.56 23.11
CA THR A 80 -0.52 4.57 24.16
C THR A 80 -0.59 3.23 24.88
N PRO A 81 -1.13 3.18 26.11
CA PRO A 81 -1.33 1.91 26.82
C PRO A 81 -2.15 0.88 26.03
N GLU A 82 -3.13 1.33 25.25
CA GLU A 82 -3.99 0.46 24.44
C GLU A 82 -3.18 -0.20 23.30
N ILE A 83 -2.34 0.57 22.61
CA ILE A 83 -1.47 0.04 21.57
C ILE A 83 -0.45 -0.93 22.17
N ARG A 84 0.16 -0.58 23.31
CA ARG A 84 1.11 -1.47 24.00
C ARG A 84 0.48 -2.77 24.48
N ALA A 85 -0.82 -2.78 24.79
CA ALA A 85 -1.55 -4.00 25.15
C ALA A 85 -1.69 -5.01 24.00
N LEU A 86 -1.43 -4.61 22.75
CA LEU A 86 -1.41 -5.52 21.59
C LEU A 86 -0.15 -6.40 21.52
N GLY A 87 0.79 -6.22 22.44
CA GLY A 87 1.96 -7.06 22.56
C GLY A 87 3.12 -6.64 21.65
N THR A 88 3.86 -7.62 21.13
CA THR A 88 5.13 -7.39 20.43
C THR A 88 5.04 -6.54 19.16
N VAL A 89 3.91 -6.55 18.48
CA VAL A 89 3.71 -5.75 17.26
C VAL A 89 3.61 -4.25 17.53
N ALA A 90 3.26 -3.86 18.74
CA ALA A 90 3.06 -2.45 19.13
C ALA A 90 4.31 -1.59 18.87
N GLN A 91 5.50 -2.10 19.15
CA GLN A 91 6.72 -1.33 18.98
C GLN A 91 6.96 -0.96 17.52
N GLY A 92 6.75 -1.89 16.58
CA GLY A 92 6.90 -1.61 15.14
C GLY A 92 5.95 -0.53 14.66
N TRP A 93 4.72 -0.49 15.15
CA TRP A 93 3.73 0.53 14.80
C TRP A 93 4.04 1.91 15.41
N ILE A 94 4.61 1.93 16.62
CA ILE A 94 5.08 3.17 17.25
C ILE A 94 6.31 3.71 16.49
N ASP A 95 7.20 2.83 16.07
CA ASP A 95 8.37 3.20 15.25
C ASP A 95 7.93 3.75 13.89
N ASP A 96 6.90 3.17 13.27
CA ASP A 96 6.29 3.68 12.04
C ASP A 96 5.72 5.10 12.23
N TYR A 97 5.08 5.36 13.35
CA TYR A 97 4.60 6.72 13.66
C TYR A 97 5.76 7.72 13.72
N ASN A 98 6.81 7.38 14.44
CA ASN A 98 7.99 8.24 14.56
C ASN A 98 8.67 8.45 13.21
N PHE A 99 8.76 7.42 12.39
CA PHE A 99 9.32 7.49 11.05
C PHE A 99 8.50 8.40 10.13
N VAL A 100 7.18 8.23 10.09
CA VAL A 100 6.30 8.99 9.18
C VAL A 100 6.16 10.44 9.61
N VAL A 101 6.08 10.72 10.91
CA VAL A 101 5.76 12.04 11.44
C VAL A 101 6.99 12.85 11.79
N ASN A 102 8.01 12.20 12.38
CA ASN A 102 9.13 12.89 13.00
C ASN A 102 10.45 12.75 12.24
N ASP A 103 10.59 11.76 11.36
CA ASP A 103 11.85 11.50 10.65
C ASP A 103 11.89 12.24 9.30
N ALA A 104 12.81 13.19 9.15
CA ALA A 104 13.00 13.91 7.91
C ALA A 104 13.49 13.03 6.75
N SER A 105 14.04 11.84 7.03
CA SER A 105 14.58 10.94 6.00
C SER A 105 13.53 10.43 5.03
N LEU A 106 12.29 10.26 5.46
CA LEU A 106 11.18 9.86 4.58
C LEU A 106 10.90 10.95 3.53
N LYS A 107 10.79 12.20 3.96
CA LYS A 107 10.58 13.35 3.07
C LYS A 107 11.70 13.46 2.03
N GLN A 108 12.94 13.30 2.48
CA GLN A 108 14.12 13.36 1.62
C GLN A 108 14.11 12.20 0.62
N ALA A 109 13.85 10.97 1.07
CA ALA A 109 13.80 9.79 0.21
C ALA A 109 12.71 9.89 -0.87
N ILE A 110 11.52 10.44 -0.52
CA ILE A 110 10.46 10.71 -1.50
C ILE A 110 10.94 11.72 -2.54
N ALA A 111 11.56 12.82 -2.12
CA ALA A 111 12.06 13.84 -3.03
C ALA A 111 13.17 13.27 -3.96
N ASP A 112 14.09 12.49 -3.41
CA ASP A 112 15.22 11.89 -4.15
C ASP A 112 14.74 10.80 -5.14
N SER A 113 13.62 10.13 -4.85
CA SER A 113 13.07 9.10 -5.73
C SER A 113 12.49 9.65 -7.03
N GLY A 114 12.19 10.95 -7.08
CA GLY A 114 11.48 11.57 -8.21
C GLY A 114 10.03 11.13 -8.38
N ALA A 115 9.48 10.35 -7.44
CA ALA A 115 8.11 9.89 -7.50
C ALA A 115 7.11 11.03 -7.22
N ILE A 116 5.97 10.95 -7.88
CA ILE A 116 4.84 11.84 -7.62
C ILE A 116 3.89 11.17 -6.63
N MET A 117 3.71 11.79 -5.48
CA MET A 117 2.75 11.31 -4.49
C MET A 117 1.32 11.55 -4.96
N ILE A 118 0.54 10.49 -5.04
CA ILE A 118 -0.88 10.53 -5.38
C ILE A 118 -1.72 9.82 -4.31
N GLY A 119 -3.01 10.13 -4.27
CA GLY A 119 -3.97 9.35 -3.50
C GLY A 119 -4.87 8.53 -4.43
N TYR A 120 -5.67 7.64 -3.87
CA TYR A 120 -6.62 6.79 -4.61
C TYR A 120 -7.64 7.58 -5.44
N ARG A 121 -7.86 8.85 -5.14
CA ARG A 121 -8.74 9.72 -5.94
C ARG A 121 -8.24 9.85 -7.38
N ALA A 122 -6.95 9.98 -7.61
CA ALA A 122 -6.39 10.04 -8.96
C ALA A 122 -6.68 8.75 -9.75
N LEU A 123 -6.52 7.58 -9.12
CA LEU A 123 -6.84 6.29 -9.73
C LEU A 123 -8.35 6.16 -10.02
N ARG A 124 -9.20 6.61 -9.09
CA ARG A 124 -10.64 6.63 -9.28
C ARG A 124 -11.05 7.51 -10.47
N ASP A 125 -10.45 8.68 -10.59
CA ASP A 125 -10.79 9.62 -11.66
C ASP A 125 -10.41 9.05 -13.03
N VAL A 126 -9.30 8.29 -13.14
CA VAL A 126 -8.95 7.53 -14.33
C VAL A 126 -9.98 6.43 -14.60
N MET A 127 -10.34 5.63 -13.59
CA MET A 127 -11.32 4.55 -13.74
C MET A 127 -12.69 5.04 -14.21
N ARG A 128 -13.11 6.24 -13.77
CA ARG A 128 -14.39 6.86 -14.17
C ARG A 128 -14.35 7.53 -15.53
N ALA A 129 -13.18 7.76 -16.07
CA ALA A 129 -13.00 8.38 -17.39
C ALA A 129 -12.84 7.33 -18.51
N SER A 130 -12.68 6.06 -18.13
CA SER A 130 -12.58 4.92 -19.06
C SER A 130 -13.97 4.42 -19.46
#